data_051a77f8169d74d60221974c7f6bdbb4
#
_entry.id   051a77f8169d74d60221974c7f6bdbb4
#
_cell.length_a   1.000
_cell.length_b   1.000
_cell.length_c   1.000
_cell.angle_alpha   90.00
_cell.angle_beta   90.00
_cell.angle_gamma   90.00
#
_symmetry.space_group_name_H-M   'P 1'
#
loop_
_entity.id
_entity.type
_entity.pdbx_description
1 polymer ?
#
loop_
_entity_poly.entity_id
_entity_poly.type
_entity_poly.pdbx_seq_one_letter_code
_entity_poly.pdbx_strand_id
1 'polypeptide(L)'
;MTNKSPLLSRLLVAAAMSICISSQALALSATEAIVMQWTLTDHGYDIGELDGVIGKRTMQAIQSFSEKHGSPTDPEKLGRWFRKTMIQNREEITDPEYLEKIRNAVGDDMKDPSSAIIKDVFLNIGPRGRFICGEVNGKNSYGAYSGYTSFHSLSEELFGGLP
;
A
#
# COMPACT_ATOMS: atom_id res chain seq x y z
N MET A 1 51.15 -32.52 -59.41
CA MET A 1 50.32 -31.30 -59.55
C MET A 1 49.15 -31.45 -58.55
N THR A 2 49.30 -30.91 -57.37
CA THR A 2 48.33 -31.06 -56.29
C THR A 2 47.91 -29.68 -55.85
N ASN A 3 46.65 -29.38 -56.18
CA ASN A 3 46.01 -28.12 -55.82
C ASN A 3 45.40 -28.22 -54.42
N LYS A 4 45.96 -27.50 -53.48
CA LYS A 4 45.41 -27.39 -52.11
C LYS A 4 44.60 -26.11 -52.02
N SER A 5 43.28 -26.25 -51.88
CA SER A 5 42.35 -25.17 -51.50
C SER A 5 42.48 -24.84 -50.03
N PRO A 6 42.51 -23.56 -49.58
CA PRO A 6 42.50 -23.20 -48.21
C PRO A 6 41.06 -23.17 -47.69
N LEU A 7 40.81 -23.91 -46.63
CA LEU A 7 39.60 -23.88 -45.83
C LEU A 7 39.48 -22.52 -45.11
N LEU A 8 38.51 -21.72 -45.52
CA LEU A 8 38.08 -20.52 -44.80
C LEU A 8 37.40 -20.91 -43.49
N SER A 9 38.14 -20.73 -42.41
CA SER A 9 37.59 -20.82 -41.04
C SER A 9 36.62 -19.67 -40.80
N ARG A 10 35.33 -19.95 -40.80
CA ARG A 10 34.30 -19.01 -40.37
C ARG A 10 34.30 -18.97 -38.85
N LEU A 11 34.88 -17.94 -38.25
CA LEU A 11 34.69 -17.56 -36.87
C LEU A 11 33.24 -17.01 -36.71
N LEU A 12 32.39 -17.81 -36.14
CA LEU A 12 31.10 -17.39 -35.57
C LEU A 12 31.36 -16.65 -34.27
N VAL A 13 31.37 -15.31 -34.34
CA VAL A 13 31.33 -14.48 -33.16
C VAL A 13 29.87 -14.49 -32.68
N ALA A 14 29.57 -15.33 -31.74
CA ALA A 14 28.31 -15.28 -30.98
C ALA A 14 28.35 -14.06 -30.04
N ALA A 15 27.76 -12.96 -30.48
CA ALA A 15 27.50 -11.82 -29.60
C ALA A 15 26.43 -12.23 -28.60
N ALA A 16 26.85 -12.61 -27.38
CA ALA A 16 25.97 -12.77 -26.24
C ALA A 16 25.47 -11.38 -25.86
N MET A 17 24.30 -10.98 -26.35
CA MET A 17 23.55 -9.87 -25.81
C MET A 17 23.09 -10.27 -24.39
N SER A 18 23.87 -9.88 -23.38
CA SER A 18 23.41 -9.86 -21.99
C SER A 18 22.31 -8.83 -21.88
N ILE A 19 21.06 -9.30 -21.95
CA ILE A 19 19.91 -8.49 -21.57
C ILE A 19 20.01 -8.33 -20.05
N CYS A 20 20.62 -7.21 -19.62
CA CYS A 20 20.46 -6.73 -18.25
C CYS A 20 18.97 -6.39 -18.06
N ILE A 21 18.19 -7.36 -17.59
CA ILE A 21 16.89 -7.08 -17.00
C ILE A 21 17.23 -6.38 -15.68
N SER A 22 17.37 -5.06 -15.75
CA SER A 22 17.34 -4.25 -14.55
C SER A 22 15.94 -4.41 -13.96
N SER A 23 15.80 -5.29 -12.96
CA SER A 23 14.66 -5.26 -12.06
C SER A 23 14.71 -3.88 -11.41
N GLN A 24 13.95 -2.94 -11.96
CA GLN A 24 13.67 -1.69 -11.28
C GLN A 24 12.88 -2.09 -10.05
N ALA A 25 13.58 -2.22 -8.92
CA ALA A 25 12.92 -2.19 -7.64
C ALA A 25 12.15 -0.87 -7.63
N LEU A 26 10.82 -0.96 -7.59
CA LEU A 26 9.97 0.21 -7.47
C LEU A 26 10.34 0.86 -6.14
N ALA A 27 11.07 1.96 -6.20
CA ALA A 27 11.44 2.71 -5.01
C ALA A 27 10.16 3.07 -4.23
N LEU A 28 10.22 2.96 -2.91
CA LEU A 28 9.13 3.31 -2.02
C LEU A 28 8.69 4.75 -2.34
N SER A 29 7.41 4.95 -2.64
CA SER A 29 6.87 6.31 -2.85
C SER A 29 6.90 7.11 -1.55
N ALA A 30 6.92 8.44 -1.63
CA ALA A 30 6.88 9.31 -0.46
C ALA A 30 5.65 9.01 0.42
N THR A 31 4.50 8.72 -0.19
CA THR A 31 3.27 8.33 0.52
C THR A 31 3.44 7.01 1.28
N GLU A 32 4.03 6.01 0.66
CA GLU A 32 4.31 4.72 1.32
C GLU A 32 5.33 4.87 2.45
N ALA A 33 6.32 5.75 2.28
CA ALA A 33 7.28 6.07 3.32
C ALA A 33 6.62 6.78 4.52
N ILE A 34 5.70 7.73 4.28
CA ILE A 34 4.91 8.37 5.34
C ILE A 34 4.06 7.35 6.10
N VAL A 35 3.37 6.45 5.39
CA VAL A 35 2.57 5.40 6.03
C VAL A 35 3.45 4.48 6.88
N MET A 36 4.63 4.13 6.40
CA MET A 36 5.61 3.35 7.17
C MET A 36 6.09 4.09 8.41
N GLN A 37 6.50 5.35 8.27
CA GLN A 37 6.92 6.21 9.37
C GLN A 37 5.83 6.31 10.41
N TRP A 38 4.60 6.54 9.98
CA TRP A 38 3.43 6.60 10.86
C TRP A 38 3.22 5.28 11.60
N THR A 39 3.26 4.14 10.89
CA THR A 39 3.11 2.81 11.50
C THR A 39 4.19 2.56 12.56
N LEU A 40 5.45 2.92 12.28
CA LEU A 40 6.54 2.78 13.25
C LEU A 40 6.32 3.67 14.49
N THR A 41 5.85 4.91 14.29
CA THR A 41 5.51 5.81 15.40
C THR A 41 4.39 5.24 16.27
N ASP A 42 3.38 4.63 15.66
CA ASP A 42 2.27 3.97 16.38
C ASP A 42 2.73 2.79 17.23
N HIS A 43 3.78 2.12 16.79
CA HIS A 43 4.44 1.08 17.56
C HIS A 43 5.43 1.62 18.61
N GLY A 44 5.51 2.95 18.78
CA GLY A 44 6.33 3.60 19.80
C GLY A 44 7.79 3.83 19.41
N TYR A 45 8.14 3.73 18.13
CA TYR A 45 9.49 4.02 17.64
C TYR A 45 9.65 5.49 17.28
N ASP A 46 10.77 6.10 17.71
CA ASP A 46 11.14 7.46 17.33
C ASP A 46 11.72 7.47 15.91
N ILE A 47 10.99 8.04 14.98
CA ILE A 47 11.41 8.19 13.57
C ILE A 47 11.84 9.62 13.22
N GLY A 48 11.65 10.58 14.14
CA GLY A 48 11.74 12.01 13.87
C GLY A 48 10.49 12.57 13.21
N GLU A 49 10.63 13.28 12.11
CA GLU A 49 9.52 13.88 11.37
C GLU A 49 8.86 12.89 10.42
N LEU A 50 7.56 13.08 10.20
CA LEU A 50 6.75 12.34 9.21
C LEU A 50 6.87 13.05 7.85
N ASP A 51 8.00 12.92 7.19
CA ASP A 51 8.37 13.68 5.99
C ASP A 51 8.40 12.82 4.70
N GLY A 52 8.18 11.51 4.85
CA GLY A 52 8.27 10.57 3.73
C GLY A 52 9.69 10.25 3.28
N VAL A 53 10.70 10.65 4.06
CA VAL A 53 12.11 10.36 3.79
C VAL A 53 12.61 9.28 4.73
N ILE A 54 13.10 8.18 4.20
CA ILE A 54 13.69 7.09 4.99
C ILE A 54 15.11 7.49 5.42
N GLY A 55 15.17 8.35 6.43
CA GLY A 55 16.42 8.84 7.01
C GLY A 55 17.02 7.88 8.05
N LYS A 56 18.11 8.32 8.69
CA LYS A 56 18.84 7.52 9.68
C LYS A 56 17.97 7.06 10.85
N ARG A 57 17.10 7.93 11.39
CA ARG A 57 16.20 7.59 12.50
C ARG A 57 15.15 6.56 12.08
N THR A 58 14.55 6.78 10.91
CA THR A 58 13.59 5.83 10.35
C THR A 58 14.24 4.45 10.13
N MET A 59 15.48 4.39 9.61
CA MET A 59 16.20 3.13 9.45
C MET A 59 16.50 2.44 10.78
N GLN A 60 16.86 3.19 11.82
CA GLN A 60 17.05 2.64 13.18
C GLN A 60 15.74 2.07 13.74
N ALA A 61 14.64 2.79 13.57
CA ALA A 61 13.31 2.32 13.96
C ALA A 61 12.91 1.04 13.22
N ILE A 62 13.15 0.97 11.91
CA ILE A 62 12.93 -0.23 11.08
C ILE A 62 13.73 -1.40 11.64
N GLN A 63 15.00 -1.20 11.94
CA GLN A 63 15.85 -2.27 12.47
C GLN A 63 15.32 -2.78 13.82
N SER A 64 15.05 -1.88 14.77
CA SER A 64 14.53 -2.24 16.09
C SER A 64 13.13 -2.91 16.01
N PHE A 65 12.28 -2.43 15.09
CA PHE A 65 11.00 -3.05 14.81
C PHE A 65 11.17 -4.48 14.27
N SER A 66 12.10 -4.64 13.32
CA SER A 66 12.35 -5.93 12.68
C SER A 66 12.90 -6.97 13.66
N GLU A 67 13.80 -6.56 14.54
CA GLU A 67 14.35 -7.42 15.61
C GLU A 67 13.25 -7.92 16.54
N LYS A 68 12.29 -7.04 16.88
CA LYS A 68 11.20 -7.37 17.81
C LYS A 68 10.09 -8.21 17.16
N HIS A 69 9.79 -7.97 15.89
CA HIS A 69 8.62 -8.53 15.20
C HIS A 69 8.95 -9.57 14.12
N GLY A 70 10.23 -9.83 13.86
CA GLY A 70 10.66 -10.75 12.81
C GLY A 70 10.33 -10.29 11.40
N SER A 71 10.19 -8.98 11.20
CA SER A 71 9.84 -8.37 9.91
C SER A 71 11.09 -8.09 9.06
N PRO A 72 10.94 -7.79 7.76
CA PRO A 72 12.06 -7.35 6.93
C PRO A 72 12.68 -6.04 7.40
N THR A 73 14.00 -5.90 7.28
CA THR A 73 14.75 -4.66 7.54
C THR A 73 14.84 -3.73 6.32
N ASP A 74 14.56 -4.26 5.14
CA ASP A 74 14.49 -3.48 3.91
C ASP A 74 13.18 -2.69 3.86
N PRO A 75 13.20 -1.36 3.64
CA PRO A 75 12.00 -0.52 3.70
C PRO A 75 10.89 -0.94 2.74
N GLU A 76 11.22 -1.35 1.50
CA GLU A 76 10.21 -1.76 0.53
C GLU A 76 9.56 -3.09 0.93
N LYS A 77 10.38 -4.04 1.41
CA LYS A 77 9.88 -5.33 1.89
C LYS A 77 9.06 -5.14 3.16
N LEU A 78 9.45 -4.22 4.04
CA LEU A 78 8.71 -3.88 5.24
C LEU A 78 7.36 -3.24 4.90
N GLY A 79 7.30 -2.33 3.94
CA GLY A 79 6.05 -1.75 3.45
C GLY A 79 5.10 -2.82 2.90
N ARG A 80 5.60 -3.80 2.14
CA ARG A 80 4.80 -4.95 1.69
C ARG A 80 4.35 -5.84 2.85
N TRP A 81 5.21 -6.02 3.84
CA TRP A 81 4.90 -6.80 5.03
C TRP A 81 3.79 -6.13 5.86
N PHE A 82 3.86 -4.82 6.07
CA PHE A 82 2.78 -4.06 6.72
C PHE A 82 1.46 -4.21 5.97
N ARG A 83 1.45 -3.98 4.65
CA ARG A 83 0.22 -4.15 3.86
C ARG A 83 -0.38 -5.55 4.02
N LYS A 84 0.46 -6.59 3.95
CA LYS A 84 0.00 -7.97 4.12
C LYS A 84 -0.58 -8.22 5.51
N THR A 85 0.08 -7.73 6.55
CA THR A 85 -0.38 -7.88 7.93
C THR A 85 -1.69 -7.12 8.18
N MET A 86 -1.81 -5.90 7.64
CA MET A 86 -3.06 -5.13 7.71
C MET A 86 -4.23 -5.84 7.01
N ILE A 87 -3.98 -6.47 5.85
CA ILE A 87 -5.01 -7.24 5.14
C ILE A 87 -5.42 -8.49 5.93
N GLN A 88 -4.49 -9.13 6.60
CA GLN A 88 -4.78 -10.34 7.40
C GLN A 88 -5.58 -10.04 8.68
N ASN A 89 -5.47 -8.83 9.22
CA ASN A 89 -6.12 -8.41 10.46
C ASN A 89 -7.41 -7.61 10.20
N ARG A 90 -7.94 -7.64 8.98
CA ARG A 90 -9.20 -6.98 8.66
C ARG A 90 -10.40 -7.86 9.01
N GLU A 91 -11.43 -7.22 9.52
CA GLU A 91 -12.74 -7.82 9.77
C GLU A 91 -13.76 -7.20 8.80
N GLU A 92 -14.42 -8.01 8.01
CA GLU A 92 -15.43 -7.52 7.06
C GLU A 92 -16.65 -7.01 7.81
N ILE A 93 -17.11 -5.82 7.48
CA ILE A 93 -18.33 -5.24 8.04
C ILE A 93 -19.49 -5.67 7.17
N THR A 94 -20.38 -6.49 7.74
CA THR A 94 -21.55 -7.05 7.05
C THR A 94 -22.89 -6.57 7.62
N ASP A 95 -22.89 -5.90 8.76
CA ASP A 95 -24.10 -5.37 9.39
C ASP A 95 -24.72 -4.25 8.52
N PRO A 96 -25.99 -4.41 8.05
CA PRO A 96 -26.59 -3.46 7.12
C PRO A 96 -26.82 -2.06 7.72
N GLU A 97 -27.17 -1.98 9.00
CA GLU A 97 -27.41 -0.71 9.69
C GLU A 97 -26.10 0.05 9.84
N TYR A 98 -25.05 -0.67 10.19
CA TYR A 98 -23.72 -0.08 10.33
C TYR A 98 -23.14 0.36 8.97
N LEU A 99 -23.31 -0.44 7.92
CA LEU A 99 -22.95 -0.07 6.55
C LEU A 99 -23.69 1.18 6.08
N GLU A 100 -24.98 1.34 6.44
CA GLU A 100 -25.72 2.54 6.10
C GLU A 100 -25.20 3.79 6.83
N LYS A 101 -24.84 3.68 8.09
CA LYS A 101 -24.18 4.76 8.85
C LYS A 101 -22.87 5.18 8.20
N ILE A 102 -22.03 4.20 7.82
CA ILE A 102 -20.76 4.45 7.10
C ILE A 102 -21.03 5.13 5.77
N ARG A 103 -21.97 4.62 4.97
CA ARG A 103 -22.35 5.20 3.68
C ARG A 103 -22.77 6.66 3.80
N ASN A 104 -23.59 6.98 4.80
CA ASN A 104 -24.05 8.35 5.04
C ASN A 104 -22.87 9.25 5.42
N ALA A 105 -22.04 8.84 6.38
CA ALA A 105 -20.90 9.63 6.82
C ALA A 105 -19.85 9.87 5.72
N VAL A 106 -19.56 8.86 4.90
CA VAL A 106 -18.65 9.02 3.74
C VAL A 106 -19.30 9.87 2.64
N GLY A 107 -20.63 9.78 2.50
CA GLY A 107 -21.39 10.56 1.53
C GLY A 107 -21.45 12.04 1.88
N ASP A 108 -21.42 12.41 3.16
CA ASP A 108 -21.56 13.82 3.60
C ASP A 108 -20.48 14.74 3.02
N ASP A 109 -19.30 14.22 2.73
CA ASP A 109 -18.21 14.94 2.07
C ASP A 109 -18.34 14.98 0.54
N MET A 110 -19.36 14.33 -0.04
CA MET A 110 -19.56 14.24 -1.49
C MET A 110 -20.49 15.33 -1.99
N LYS A 111 -20.40 15.66 -3.29
CA LYS A 111 -21.27 16.64 -3.94
C LYS A 111 -22.75 16.23 -3.98
N ASP A 112 -23.00 14.94 -4.10
CA ASP A 112 -24.32 14.31 -4.02
C ASP A 112 -24.25 13.17 -3.00
N PRO A 113 -24.49 13.47 -1.71
CA PRO A 113 -24.42 12.47 -0.64
C PRO A 113 -25.30 11.24 -0.89
N SER A 114 -26.47 11.45 -1.48
CA SER A 114 -27.45 10.39 -1.76
C SER A 114 -26.99 9.39 -2.81
N SER A 115 -25.99 9.76 -3.61
CA SER A 115 -25.41 8.90 -4.65
C SER A 115 -24.30 7.99 -4.15
N ALA A 116 -23.90 8.10 -2.88
CA ALA A 116 -22.83 7.31 -2.32
C ALA A 116 -23.12 5.79 -2.40
N ILE A 117 -22.23 5.05 -3.04
CA ILE A 117 -22.23 3.58 -3.10
C ILE A 117 -20.90 3.12 -2.51
N ILE A 118 -20.97 2.34 -1.43
CA ILE A 118 -19.78 1.79 -0.78
C ILE A 118 -19.65 0.30 -1.08
N LYS A 119 -18.43 -0.21 -1.07
CA LYS A 119 -18.11 -1.63 -1.16
C LYS A 119 -16.80 -1.96 -0.46
N ASP A 120 -16.53 -3.25 -0.28
CA ASP A 120 -15.30 -3.76 0.33
C ASP A 120 -14.99 -3.06 1.66
N VAL A 121 -16.03 -2.91 2.50
CA VAL A 121 -15.93 -2.21 3.77
C VAL A 121 -15.45 -3.17 4.84
N PHE A 122 -14.40 -2.79 5.52
CA PHE A 122 -13.81 -3.61 6.57
C PHE A 122 -13.26 -2.76 7.71
N LEU A 123 -13.21 -3.37 8.87
CA LEU A 123 -12.54 -2.86 10.04
C LEU A 123 -11.09 -3.33 10.03
N ASN A 124 -10.18 -2.41 10.18
CA ASN A 124 -8.77 -2.71 10.39
C ASN A 124 -8.38 -2.37 11.82
N ILE A 125 -7.82 -3.33 12.54
CA ILE A 125 -7.39 -3.15 13.93
C ILE A 125 -5.90 -2.86 13.92
N GLY A 126 -5.55 -1.63 14.25
CA GLY A 126 -4.18 -1.16 14.35
C GLY A 126 -3.80 -0.76 15.77
N PRO A 127 -2.53 -0.42 16.02
CA PRO A 127 -2.04 -0.01 17.34
C PRO A 127 -2.73 1.23 17.93
N ARG A 128 -3.24 2.11 17.08
CA ARG A 128 -3.99 3.33 17.47
C ARG A 128 -5.50 3.13 17.58
N GLY A 129 -5.98 1.93 17.35
CA GLY A 129 -7.40 1.64 17.41
C GLY A 129 -7.93 0.98 16.14
N ARG A 130 -9.22 1.12 15.96
CA ARG A 130 -9.99 0.48 14.90
C ARG A 130 -10.28 1.51 13.80
N PHE A 131 -9.94 1.17 12.57
CA PHE A 131 -10.13 2.03 11.40
C PHE A 131 -11.10 1.37 10.42
N ILE A 132 -12.07 2.14 9.97
CA ILE A 132 -12.97 1.70 8.91
C ILE A 132 -12.35 2.09 7.57
N CYS A 133 -12.22 1.12 6.69
CA CYS A 133 -11.71 1.29 5.34
C CYS A 133 -12.70 0.69 4.33
N GLY A 134 -12.67 1.20 3.11
CA GLY A 134 -13.50 0.69 2.02
C GLY A 134 -13.30 1.49 0.75
N GLU A 135 -14.17 1.24 -0.21
CA GLU A 135 -14.23 2.00 -1.45
C GLU A 135 -15.59 2.68 -1.58
N VAL A 136 -15.60 3.92 -2.07
CA VAL A 136 -16.81 4.69 -2.34
C VAL A 136 -16.83 5.17 -3.78
N ASN A 137 -18.01 5.15 -4.39
CA ASN A 137 -18.28 5.77 -5.67
C ASN A 137 -19.48 6.71 -5.50
N GLY A 138 -19.45 7.84 -6.20
CA GLY A 138 -20.55 8.79 -6.19
C GLY A 138 -20.60 9.65 -7.44
N LYS A 139 -21.70 10.35 -7.61
CA LYS A 139 -21.89 11.21 -8.75
C LYS A 139 -21.12 12.52 -8.63
N ASN A 140 -20.48 12.89 -9.71
CA ASN A 140 -19.85 14.19 -9.88
C ASN A 140 -20.90 15.29 -10.17
N SER A 141 -20.44 16.54 -10.36
CA SER A 141 -21.30 17.69 -10.65
C SER A 141 -22.13 17.59 -11.94
N TYR A 142 -21.81 16.61 -12.80
CA TYR A 142 -22.53 16.32 -14.05
C TYR A 142 -23.50 15.15 -13.92
N GLY A 143 -23.65 14.58 -12.70
CA GLY A 143 -24.53 13.45 -12.44
C GLY A 143 -23.97 12.08 -12.86
N ALA A 144 -22.71 12.00 -13.27
CA ALA A 144 -22.07 10.77 -13.66
C ALA A 144 -21.23 10.18 -12.52
N TYR A 145 -21.26 8.86 -12.34
CA TYR A 145 -20.38 8.17 -11.43
C TYR A 145 -18.93 8.24 -11.92
N SER A 146 -18.00 8.63 -11.04
CA SER A 146 -16.58 8.88 -11.37
C SER A 146 -15.64 7.70 -11.12
N GLY A 147 -16.18 6.58 -10.66
CA GLY A 147 -15.40 5.40 -10.27
C GLY A 147 -15.19 5.31 -8.76
N TYR A 148 -14.70 4.14 -8.32
CA TYR A 148 -14.45 3.92 -6.89
C TYR A 148 -13.14 4.55 -6.44
N THR A 149 -13.19 5.18 -5.26
CA THR A 149 -12.03 5.74 -4.56
C THR A 149 -11.98 5.17 -3.16
N SER A 150 -10.80 4.86 -2.67
CA SER A 150 -10.63 4.35 -1.31
C SER A 150 -10.92 5.44 -0.28
N PHE A 151 -11.62 5.06 0.78
CA PHE A 151 -11.79 5.89 1.96
C PHE A 151 -11.24 5.18 3.20
N HIS A 152 -10.91 5.96 4.20
CA HIS A 152 -10.56 5.49 5.54
C HIS A 152 -11.05 6.50 6.57
N SER A 153 -11.51 6.01 7.70
CA SER A 153 -11.92 6.82 8.85
C SER A 153 -11.07 6.49 10.06
N LEU A 154 -10.68 7.52 10.79
CA LEU A 154 -9.75 7.39 11.91
C LEU A 154 -10.41 6.94 13.22
N SER A 155 -11.72 6.82 13.30
CA SER A 155 -12.31 6.37 14.56
C SER A 155 -13.65 5.68 14.39
N GLU A 156 -13.78 4.59 15.12
CA GLU A 156 -15.03 3.95 15.45
C GLU A 156 -15.97 4.88 16.26
N GLU A 157 -15.40 5.88 16.95
CA GLU A 157 -16.13 6.88 17.73
C GLU A 157 -17.09 7.71 16.88
N LEU A 158 -16.79 7.97 15.62
CA LEU A 158 -17.66 8.67 14.68
C LEU A 158 -18.96 7.91 14.37
N PHE A 159 -18.98 6.60 14.61
CA PHE A 159 -20.10 5.72 14.24
C PHE A 159 -20.80 5.09 15.44
N GLY A 160 -20.47 5.49 16.68
CA GLY A 160 -21.13 5.03 17.90
C GLY A 160 -20.76 3.62 18.36
N GLY A 161 -19.62 3.10 17.89
CA GLY A 161 -19.14 1.76 18.24
C GLY A 161 -19.89 0.64 17.53
N LEU A 162 -19.16 -0.45 17.26
CA LEU A 162 -19.80 -1.73 16.93
C LEU A 162 -20.45 -2.30 18.19
N PRO A 163 -21.62 -2.94 18.08
CA PRO A 163 -22.25 -3.61 19.19
C PRO A 163 -21.40 -4.75 19.77
#